data_189abfeba1d026bfe0f9406783f3b69d
#
_entry.id   189abfeba1d026bfe0f9406783f3b69d
#
_cell.length_a   1.000
_cell.length_b   1.000
_cell.length_c   1.000
_cell.angle_alpha   90.00
_cell.angle_beta   90.00
_cell.angle_gamma   90.00
#
_symmetry.space_group_name_H-M   'P 1'
#
loop_
_entity.id
_entity.type
_entity.pdbx_description
1 polymer ?
#
loop_
_entity_poly.entity_id
_entity_poly.type
_entity_poly.pdbx_seq_one_letter_code
_entity_poly.pdbx_strand_id
1 'polypeptide(L)'
;MEVSKVFGGNNKYAYFPGVSVGWKIDKEDFMAGAADKVDILKLRLGYGQSGNSGIDPYQSLSKYDMTTNGILGQNKVSGATLTNYMENPDLKWETTSQVNLGIDYGFFSRLSGNLDFFVKNTKDMLVQVSQSPMTGHKYQWQNAASMRVWGLEYSLN
;
A
#
# COMPACT_ATOMS: atom_id res chain seq x y z
N MET A 1 -3.87 12.98 -5.87
CA MET A 1 -2.43 13.35 -5.69
C MET A 1 -2.19 13.50 -4.20
N GLU A 2 -1.25 12.77 -3.67
CA GLU A 2 -0.87 12.84 -2.26
C GLU A 2 0.53 13.42 -2.10
N VAL A 3 0.76 14.07 -0.96
CA VAL A 3 2.04 14.72 -0.62
C VAL A 3 2.57 14.12 0.66
N SER A 4 3.81 13.63 0.63
CA SER A 4 4.46 13.11 1.83
C SER A 4 5.60 13.99 2.32
N LYS A 5 5.72 14.12 3.62
CA LYS A 5 6.87 14.74 4.31
C LYS A 5 7.97 13.73 4.64
N VAL A 6 7.75 12.46 4.33
CA VAL A 6 8.63 11.33 4.66
C VAL A 6 9.77 11.22 3.65
N PHE A 7 9.47 11.41 2.37
CA PHE A 7 10.39 11.15 1.27
C PHE A 7 11.19 12.38 0.86
N GLY A 8 12.34 12.14 0.22
CA GLY A 8 13.20 13.17 -0.32
C GLY A 8 12.54 14.05 -1.40
N GLY A 9 13.23 15.11 -1.83
CA GLY A 9 12.67 16.16 -2.69
C GLY A 9 12.04 15.66 -3.99
N ASN A 10 12.56 14.56 -4.56
CA ASN A 10 12.13 14.02 -5.85
C ASN A 10 10.91 13.09 -5.76
N ASN A 11 10.57 12.57 -4.58
CA ASN A 11 9.54 11.53 -4.39
C ASN A 11 8.40 11.97 -3.46
N LYS A 12 8.23 13.28 -3.23
CA LYS A 12 7.20 13.82 -2.33
C LYS A 12 5.78 13.60 -2.84
N TYR A 13 5.62 13.58 -4.15
CA TYR A 13 4.31 13.50 -4.80
C TYR A 13 4.09 12.13 -5.39
N ALA A 14 2.90 11.58 -5.20
CA ALA A 14 2.46 10.37 -5.84
C ALA A 14 1.02 10.52 -6.36
N TYR A 15 0.72 9.79 -7.41
CA TYR A 15 -0.60 9.76 -8.03
C TYR A 15 -1.14 8.33 -8.01
N PHE A 16 -2.31 8.15 -7.41
CA PHE A 16 -2.95 6.85 -7.23
C PHE A 16 -4.29 6.82 -7.96
N PRO A 17 -4.33 6.40 -9.23
CA PRO A 17 -5.57 6.31 -9.99
C PRO A 17 -6.43 5.13 -9.52
N GLY A 18 -7.74 5.29 -9.67
CA GLY A 18 -8.72 4.23 -9.47
C GLY A 18 -9.86 4.37 -10.46
N VAL A 19 -10.33 3.23 -10.97
CA VAL A 19 -11.47 3.14 -11.86
C VAL A 19 -12.25 1.87 -11.55
N SER A 20 -13.57 1.96 -11.62
CA SER A 20 -14.44 0.80 -11.50
C SER A 20 -15.61 0.88 -12.48
N VAL A 21 -16.02 -0.27 -12.96
CA VAL A 21 -17.16 -0.43 -13.88
C VAL A 21 -18.06 -1.54 -13.32
N GLY A 22 -19.36 -1.31 -13.36
CA GLY A 22 -20.37 -2.30 -13.00
C GLY A 22 -21.40 -2.43 -14.10
N TRP A 23 -21.59 -3.64 -14.59
CA TRP A 23 -22.60 -3.96 -15.60
C TRP A 23 -23.71 -4.80 -15.00
N LYS A 24 -24.96 -4.29 -15.05
CA LYS A 24 -26.17 -4.98 -14.63
C LYS A 24 -26.73 -5.76 -15.80
N ILE A 25 -26.34 -7.00 -15.92
CA ILE A 25 -26.73 -7.90 -17.00
C ILE A 25 -28.24 -8.23 -16.89
N ASP A 26 -28.76 -8.29 -15.66
CA ASP A 26 -30.18 -8.54 -15.39
C ASP A 26 -31.14 -7.48 -15.98
N LYS A 27 -30.62 -6.29 -16.31
CA LYS A 27 -31.42 -5.19 -16.87
C LYS A 27 -31.32 -5.07 -18.41
N GLU A 28 -30.58 -5.95 -19.05
CA GLU A 28 -30.43 -5.93 -20.50
C GLU A 28 -31.60 -6.62 -21.19
N ASP A 29 -32.00 -6.13 -22.37
CA ASP A 29 -33.17 -6.61 -23.14
C ASP A 29 -33.08 -8.10 -23.47
N PHE A 30 -31.89 -8.64 -23.69
CA PHE A 30 -31.68 -10.05 -23.97
C PHE A 30 -31.96 -10.96 -22.74
N MET A 31 -32.01 -10.40 -21.53
CA MET A 31 -32.33 -11.11 -20.29
C MET A 31 -33.84 -11.06 -19.96
N ALA A 32 -34.66 -10.35 -20.72
CA ALA A 32 -36.10 -10.21 -20.47
C ALA A 32 -36.82 -11.57 -20.36
N GLY A 33 -36.38 -12.58 -21.15
CA GLY A 33 -36.95 -13.92 -21.07
C GLY A 33 -36.50 -14.75 -19.84
N ALA A 34 -35.57 -14.28 -19.06
CA ALA A 34 -35.07 -14.92 -17.85
C ALA A 34 -35.43 -14.14 -16.57
N ALA A 35 -36.11 -13.02 -16.69
CA ALA A 35 -36.44 -12.10 -15.57
C ALA A 35 -37.16 -12.78 -14.40
N ASP A 36 -37.98 -13.80 -14.67
CA ASP A 36 -38.68 -14.57 -13.62
C ASP A 36 -37.77 -15.50 -12.81
N LYS A 37 -36.57 -15.75 -13.29
CA LYS A 37 -35.63 -16.70 -12.67
C LYS A 37 -34.35 -16.05 -12.13
N VAL A 38 -33.95 -14.92 -12.71
CA VAL A 38 -32.72 -14.18 -12.38
C VAL A 38 -33.11 -12.85 -11.80
N ASP A 39 -32.97 -12.69 -10.50
CA ASP A 39 -33.28 -11.44 -9.78
C ASP A 39 -32.14 -10.44 -9.89
N ILE A 40 -30.92 -10.93 -9.82
CA ILE A 40 -29.69 -10.13 -9.86
C ILE A 40 -28.63 -10.87 -10.67
N LEU A 41 -28.07 -10.19 -11.65
CA LEU A 41 -26.85 -10.63 -12.31
C LEU A 41 -26.02 -9.40 -12.66
N LYS A 42 -24.97 -9.14 -11.85
CA LYS A 42 -24.12 -7.97 -12.01
C LYS A 42 -22.65 -8.37 -12.08
N LEU A 43 -21.98 -7.88 -13.08
CA LEU A 43 -20.52 -7.99 -13.22
C LEU A 43 -19.86 -6.71 -12.72
N ARG A 44 -18.80 -6.84 -11.92
CA ARG A 44 -18.02 -5.74 -11.38
C ARG A 44 -16.54 -5.92 -11.78
N LEU A 45 -15.94 -4.87 -12.29
CA LEU A 45 -14.51 -4.81 -12.56
C LEU A 45 -13.96 -3.53 -11.94
N GLY A 46 -12.92 -3.66 -11.15
CA GLY A 46 -12.25 -2.54 -10.51
C GLY A 46 -10.74 -2.63 -10.64
N TYR A 47 -10.11 -1.49 -10.82
CA TYR A 47 -8.68 -1.30 -10.71
C TYR A 47 -8.41 -0.10 -9.82
N GLY A 48 -7.47 -0.22 -8.90
CA GLY A 48 -7.06 0.87 -8.07
C GLY A 48 -5.59 0.78 -7.65
N GLN A 49 -5.01 1.94 -7.42
CA GLN A 49 -3.69 2.05 -6.81
C GLN A 49 -3.80 2.81 -5.49
N SER A 50 -3.00 2.42 -4.52
CA SER A 50 -2.82 3.14 -3.26
C SER A 50 -1.34 3.21 -2.90
N GLY A 51 -0.96 4.26 -2.21
CA GLY A 51 0.39 4.45 -1.67
C GLY A 51 0.40 4.30 -0.16
N ASN A 52 1.52 3.83 0.34
CA ASN A 52 1.79 3.79 1.77
C ASN A 52 3.10 4.51 2.05
N SER A 53 3.07 5.42 3.03
CA SER A 53 4.23 6.13 3.56
C SER A 53 4.44 5.84 5.05
N GLY A 54 4.12 4.63 5.49
CA GLY A 54 4.00 4.21 6.90
C GLY A 54 5.29 4.19 7.71
N ILE A 55 6.20 5.14 7.45
CA ILE A 55 7.39 5.40 8.25
C ILE A 55 7.35 6.82 8.80
N ASP A 56 8.16 7.08 9.84
CA ASP A 56 8.23 8.39 10.47
C ASP A 56 8.69 9.49 9.49
N PRO A 57 8.24 10.73 9.68
CA PRO A 57 8.70 11.86 8.89
C PRO A 57 10.22 12.03 8.91
N TYR A 58 10.77 12.47 7.78
CA TYR A 58 12.20 12.79 7.63
C TYR A 58 13.16 11.61 7.76
N GLN A 59 12.69 10.37 7.54
CA GLN A 59 13.56 9.19 7.56
C GLN A 59 14.50 9.10 6.34
N SER A 60 14.22 9.88 5.30
CA SER A 60 15.10 10.02 4.14
C SER A 60 16.32 10.93 4.38
N LEU A 61 16.35 11.65 5.52
CA LEU A 61 17.38 12.65 5.83
C LEU A 61 18.33 12.16 6.91
N SER A 62 19.57 12.63 6.85
CA SER A 62 20.53 12.52 7.95
C SER A 62 20.02 13.19 9.20
N LYS A 63 20.12 12.51 10.33
CA LYS A 63 19.76 13.02 11.64
C LYS A 63 20.92 12.84 12.61
N TYR A 64 21.02 13.79 13.55
CA TYR A 64 21.96 13.71 14.65
C TYR A 64 21.20 13.71 15.97
N ASP A 65 21.66 12.89 16.90
CA ASP A 65 21.16 12.90 18.28
C ASP A 65 22.07 13.84 19.10
N MET A 66 21.49 14.86 19.67
CA MET A 66 22.18 15.87 20.49
C MET A 66 22.13 15.54 21.98
N THR A 67 21.55 14.41 22.35
CA THR A 67 21.38 14.03 23.79
C THR A 67 22.58 13.31 24.36
N THR A 68 23.58 12.99 23.55
CA THR A 68 24.78 12.27 24.01
C THR A 68 25.70 13.21 24.76
N ASN A 69 26.01 12.87 26.00
CA ASN A 69 26.99 13.57 26.80
C ASN A 69 28.34 12.87 26.72
N GLY A 70 29.32 13.53 26.16
CA GLY A 70 30.72 13.14 26.23
C GLY A 70 31.36 13.64 27.54
N ILE A 71 32.41 13.00 28.00
CA ILE A 71 33.25 13.47 29.10
C ILE A 71 34.58 13.95 28.52
N LEU A 72 34.88 15.22 28.70
CA LEU A 72 36.19 15.80 28.34
C LEU A 72 36.87 16.27 29.62
N GLY A 73 37.83 15.49 30.12
CA GLY A 73 38.40 15.70 31.43
C GLY A 73 37.36 15.51 32.54
N GLN A 74 37.12 16.55 33.37
CA GLN A 74 36.10 16.53 34.43
C GLN A 74 34.76 17.16 33.99
N ASN A 75 34.67 17.67 32.78
CA ASN A 75 33.49 18.34 32.26
C ASN A 75 32.64 17.46 31.39
N LYS A 76 31.31 17.52 31.59
CA LYS A 76 30.33 16.96 30.65
C LYS A 76 30.16 17.93 29.48
N VAL A 77 30.35 17.45 28.26
CA VAL A 77 30.11 18.21 27.05
C VAL A 77 28.98 17.54 26.26
N SER A 78 28.02 18.34 25.81
CA SER A 78 26.99 17.83 24.91
C SER A 78 27.61 17.61 23.53
N GLY A 79 27.47 16.39 23.02
CA GLY A 79 27.96 16.01 21.70
C GLY A 79 26.81 15.60 20.78
N ALA A 80 27.04 15.74 19.48
CA ALA A 80 26.16 15.16 18.46
C ALA A 80 26.67 13.77 18.08
N THR A 81 25.78 12.80 18.08
CA THR A 81 26.08 11.45 17.56
C THR A 81 25.18 11.15 16.37
N LEU A 82 25.63 10.28 15.50
CA LEU A 82 24.81 9.77 14.42
C LEU A 82 23.61 9.01 15.00
N THR A 83 22.44 9.20 14.42
CA THR A 83 21.27 8.40 14.78
C THR A 83 21.46 6.95 14.32
N ASN A 84 20.62 6.05 14.84
CA ASN A 84 20.63 4.64 14.43
C ASN A 84 20.25 4.44 12.95
N TYR A 85 19.66 5.45 12.30
CA TYR A 85 19.17 5.35 10.93
C TYR A 85 20.08 6.11 9.96
N MET A 86 20.53 5.39 8.94
CA MET A 86 21.24 5.95 7.80
C MET A 86 20.24 6.61 6.84
N GLU A 87 20.59 7.75 6.31
CA GLU A 87 19.76 8.43 5.30
C GLU A 87 19.59 7.60 4.03
N ASN A 88 18.45 7.80 3.37
CA ASN A 88 18.19 7.28 2.04
C ASN A 88 17.39 8.32 1.23
N PRO A 89 18.07 9.15 0.42
CA PRO A 89 17.42 10.18 -0.39
C PRO A 89 16.54 9.60 -1.51
N ASP A 90 16.78 8.35 -1.92
CA ASP A 90 16.06 7.65 -2.99
C ASP A 90 14.79 6.95 -2.49
N LEU A 91 14.48 7.11 -1.21
CA LEU A 91 13.29 6.51 -0.61
C LEU A 91 12.02 7.03 -1.28
N LYS A 92 11.13 6.11 -1.66
CA LYS A 92 9.89 6.40 -2.38
C LYS A 92 8.69 5.69 -1.77
N TRP A 93 7.50 6.02 -2.27
CA TRP A 93 6.25 5.42 -1.88
C TRP A 93 6.22 3.91 -2.12
N GLU A 94 5.77 3.17 -1.13
CA GLU A 94 5.28 1.81 -1.35
C GLU A 94 3.98 1.91 -2.15
N THR A 95 3.88 1.20 -3.25
CA THR A 95 2.73 1.24 -4.15
C THR A 95 2.04 -0.10 -4.21
N THR A 96 0.75 -0.10 -3.90
CA THR A 96 -0.13 -1.25 -4.07
C THR A 96 -1.09 -1.01 -5.22
N SER A 97 -1.08 -1.89 -6.21
CA SER A 97 -2.07 -1.95 -7.27
C SER A 97 -2.94 -3.19 -7.11
N GLN A 98 -4.25 -3.00 -7.26
CA GLN A 98 -5.24 -4.05 -7.08
C GLN A 98 -6.21 -4.08 -8.26
N VAL A 99 -6.48 -5.29 -8.75
CA VAL A 99 -7.55 -5.60 -9.70
C VAL A 99 -8.57 -6.47 -8.99
N ASN A 100 -9.85 -6.12 -9.12
CA ASN A 100 -10.98 -6.88 -8.59
C ASN A 100 -11.94 -7.22 -9.71
N LEU A 101 -12.37 -8.47 -9.77
CA LEU A 101 -13.45 -8.96 -10.63
C LEU A 101 -14.50 -9.60 -9.73
N GLY A 102 -15.73 -9.09 -9.75
CA GLY A 102 -16.82 -9.59 -8.93
C GLY A 102 -18.05 -9.92 -9.76
N ILE A 103 -18.78 -10.94 -9.35
CA ILE A 103 -20.09 -11.34 -9.89
C ILE A 103 -21.07 -11.41 -8.74
N ASP A 104 -22.11 -10.58 -8.79
CA ASP A 104 -23.24 -10.66 -7.88
C ASP A 104 -24.37 -11.41 -8.59
N TYR A 105 -24.94 -12.40 -7.96
CA TYR A 105 -26.03 -13.20 -8.54
C TYR A 105 -27.18 -13.39 -7.56
N GLY A 106 -28.39 -13.52 -8.08
CA GLY A 106 -29.59 -13.84 -7.34
C GLY A 106 -30.56 -14.60 -8.23
N PHE A 107 -31.10 -15.69 -7.71
CA PHE A 107 -31.99 -16.59 -8.44
C PHE A 107 -33.22 -16.94 -7.61
N PHE A 108 -34.41 -16.94 -8.26
CA PHE A 108 -35.69 -17.43 -7.71
C PHE A 108 -36.10 -16.75 -6.40
N SER A 109 -35.60 -15.52 -6.14
CA SER A 109 -35.84 -14.76 -4.90
C SER A 109 -35.51 -15.54 -3.61
N ARG A 110 -34.65 -16.55 -3.70
CA ARG A 110 -34.28 -17.45 -2.59
C ARG A 110 -32.79 -17.68 -2.46
N LEU A 111 -32.07 -17.58 -3.53
CA LEU A 111 -30.63 -17.85 -3.57
C LEU A 111 -29.94 -16.60 -4.05
N SER A 112 -29.08 -16.03 -3.25
CA SER A 112 -28.24 -14.92 -3.67
C SER A 112 -26.81 -15.10 -3.15
N GLY A 113 -25.88 -14.46 -3.84
CA GLY A 113 -24.49 -14.52 -3.41
C GLY A 113 -23.60 -13.64 -4.26
N ASN A 114 -22.34 -13.64 -3.91
CA ASN A 114 -21.31 -13.00 -4.70
C ASN A 114 -20.05 -13.88 -4.80
N LEU A 115 -19.35 -13.70 -5.88
CA LEU A 115 -18.06 -14.31 -6.15
C LEU A 115 -17.08 -13.19 -6.52
N ASP A 116 -16.06 -13.00 -5.74
CA ASP A 116 -15.04 -11.96 -5.95
C ASP A 116 -13.67 -12.59 -6.12
N PHE A 117 -13.01 -12.25 -7.22
CA PHE A 117 -11.61 -12.58 -7.47
C PHE A 117 -10.78 -11.31 -7.43
N PHE A 118 -9.67 -11.34 -6.70
CA PHE A 118 -8.77 -10.20 -6.62
C PHE A 118 -7.30 -10.59 -6.80
N VAL A 119 -6.55 -9.66 -7.36
CA VAL A 119 -5.08 -9.71 -7.43
C VAL A 119 -4.55 -8.38 -6.93
N LYS A 120 -3.70 -8.45 -5.90
CA LYS A 120 -3.06 -7.30 -5.27
C LYS A 120 -1.53 -7.44 -5.42
N ASN A 121 -0.89 -6.44 -6.00
CA ASN A 121 0.55 -6.36 -6.15
C ASN A 121 1.07 -5.15 -5.38
N THR A 122 1.89 -5.39 -4.37
CA THR A 122 2.60 -4.35 -3.64
C THR A 122 4.05 -4.34 -4.10
N LYS A 123 4.53 -3.19 -4.51
CA LYS A 123 5.91 -2.93 -4.95
C LYS A 123 6.56 -1.88 -4.09
N ASP A 124 7.88 -1.87 -4.09
CA ASP A 124 8.69 -0.89 -3.39
C ASP A 124 8.36 -0.84 -1.88
N MET A 125 8.10 -2.01 -1.27
CA MET A 125 7.79 -2.11 0.15
C MET A 125 8.92 -1.54 0.98
N LEU A 126 8.53 -0.71 1.96
CA LEU A 126 9.43 -0.07 2.90
C LEU A 126 9.88 -1.08 3.95
N VAL A 127 11.16 -1.41 3.93
CA VAL A 127 11.77 -2.35 4.88
C VAL A 127 12.99 -1.74 5.55
N GLN A 128 13.20 -2.13 6.78
CA GLN A 128 14.36 -1.74 7.56
C GLN A 128 15.49 -2.76 7.34
N VAL A 129 16.58 -2.32 6.73
CA VAL A 129 17.73 -3.16 6.43
C VAL A 129 18.86 -2.85 7.41
N SER A 130 19.40 -3.89 8.07
CA SER A 130 20.54 -3.74 8.96
C SER A 130 21.79 -3.32 8.18
N GLN A 131 22.53 -2.37 8.73
CA GLN A 131 23.75 -1.85 8.16
C GLN A 131 24.99 -2.40 8.88
N SER A 132 26.12 -2.37 8.19
CA SER A 132 27.40 -2.73 8.83
C SER A 132 27.74 -1.74 9.96
N PRO A 133 28.20 -2.21 11.12
CA PRO A 133 28.63 -1.33 12.21
C PRO A 133 29.69 -0.30 11.80
N MET A 134 30.42 -0.55 10.72
CA MET A 134 31.45 0.37 10.19
C MET A 134 30.85 1.67 9.64
N THR A 135 29.57 1.69 9.29
CA THR A 135 28.88 2.91 8.82
C THR A 135 28.48 3.86 9.95
N GLY A 136 28.55 3.44 11.20
CA GLY A 136 28.09 4.18 12.35
C GLY A 136 26.56 4.16 12.53
N HIS A 137 25.83 3.50 11.64
CA HIS A 137 24.36 3.36 11.69
C HIS A 137 23.97 1.89 11.85
N LYS A 138 22.81 1.64 12.47
CA LYS A 138 22.29 0.27 12.64
C LYS A 138 21.38 -0.16 11.50
N TYR A 139 20.61 0.77 10.97
CA TYR A 139 19.54 0.49 10.02
C TYR A 139 19.46 1.54 8.92
N GLN A 140 18.89 1.13 7.78
CA GLN A 140 18.51 2.02 6.70
C GLN A 140 17.14 1.60 6.17
N TRP A 141 16.26 2.57 5.91
CA TRP A 141 15.02 2.31 5.19
C TRP A 141 15.30 2.18 3.71
N GLN A 142 14.79 1.12 3.11
CA GLN A 142 14.94 0.84 1.68
C GLN A 142 13.64 0.32 1.08
N ASN A 143 13.42 0.59 -0.19
CA ASN A 143 12.37 -0.03 -0.99
C ASN A 143 12.91 -1.34 -1.58
N ALA A 144 12.94 -2.41 -0.80
CA ALA A 144 13.68 -3.62 -1.13
C ALA A 144 12.82 -4.88 -1.28
N ALA A 145 11.50 -4.78 -1.10
CA ALA A 145 10.63 -5.94 -1.18
C ALA A 145 9.43 -5.69 -2.10
N SER A 146 8.83 -6.79 -2.56
CA SER A 146 7.56 -6.78 -3.28
C SER A 146 6.74 -8.00 -2.87
N MET A 147 5.43 -7.87 -2.94
CA MET A 147 4.50 -8.95 -2.59
C MET A 147 3.35 -9.01 -3.59
N ARG A 148 2.94 -10.23 -3.94
CA ARG A 148 1.71 -10.48 -4.70
C ARG A 148 0.80 -11.35 -3.87
N VAL A 149 -0.45 -10.92 -3.74
CA VAL A 149 -1.52 -11.68 -3.12
C VAL A 149 -2.67 -11.79 -4.11
N TRP A 150 -3.27 -12.96 -4.19
CA TRP A 150 -4.51 -13.16 -4.93
C TRP A 150 -5.44 -14.05 -4.14
N GLY A 151 -6.71 -13.94 -4.37
CA GLY A 151 -7.70 -14.72 -3.66
C GLY A 151 -9.02 -14.76 -4.37
N LEU A 152 -9.85 -15.71 -3.94
CA LEU A 152 -11.22 -15.90 -4.33
C LEU A 152 -12.08 -15.84 -3.07
N GLU A 153 -13.06 -14.99 -3.06
CA GLU A 153 -14.03 -14.86 -1.98
C GLU A 153 -15.41 -15.25 -2.51
N TYR A 154 -16.13 -16.06 -1.76
CA TYR A 154 -17.46 -16.53 -2.11
C TYR A 154 -18.39 -16.37 -0.93
N SER A 155 -19.57 -15.81 -1.17
CA SER A 155 -20.66 -15.78 -0.20
C SER A 155 -21.95 -16.30 -0.81
N LEU A 156 -22.73 -16.99 -0.01
CA LEU A 156 -24.01 -17.56 -0.36
C LEU A 156 -25.03 -17.25 0.75
N ASN A 157 -26.19 -16.74 0.35
CA ASN A 157 -27.34 -16.43 1.23
C ASN A 157 -28.60 -17.10 0.71
#